data_3fbf7e9e2218610852a2f12c08e0787a
#
_entry.id   3fbf7e9e2218610852a2f12c08e0787a
#
_cell.length_a   1.000
_cell.length_b   1.000
_cell.length_c   1.000
_cell.angle_alpha   90.00
_cell.angle_beta   90.00
_cell.angle_gamma   90.00
#
_symmetry.space_group_name_H-M   'P 1'
#
loop_
_entity.id
_entity.type
_entity.pdbx_description
1 polymer ?
#
loop_
_entity_poly.entity_id
_entity_poly.type
_entity_poly.pdbx_seq_one_letter_code
_entity_poly.pdbx_strand_id
1 'polypeptide(L)'
;HTIHGRAPTVASGLKLANPELSVWMVTGDGDGFSIGGNHLIHLLRRNFNINVMLFNNRIYGLTKGQYSPTSEQGKVTYSTPMGSLDYPFKPTQLALGAQGSFVAKTIDKELKHLQSMIRRAHDHNGTSFIEIYQNCNIFNDGAFGTLTDRDTKADKLLYLENGEPMIFGNEKNKGIILDGSKPKVVEIGKKYSIDDILVHDETDSLLANMLSDFTAHDDFPEPLGVLYCSERPTYDDLMAAQMGDSKKQPTQTLDDMLNAVSYTHLRAHETV
;
A
#
# COMPACT_ATOMS: atom_id res chain seq x y z
N HIS A 1 14.82 -15.31 -0.52
CA HIS A 1 14.21 -15.18 -1.85
C HIS A 1 13.01 -16.13 -1.98
N THR A 2 11.99 -15.71 -2.73
CA THR A 2 10.82 -16.51 -3.03
C THR A 2 10.63 -16.61 -4.55
N ILE A 3 9.63 -17.36 -5.00
CA ILE A 3 9.20 -17.37 -6.39
C ILE A 3 8.53 -16.04 -6.71
N HIS A 4 8.73 -15.51 -7.90
CA HIS A 4 8.18 -14.23 -8.39
C HIS A 4 6.67 -14.12 -8.09
N GLY A 5 6.27 -13.04 -7.45
CA GLY A 5 4.90 -12.76 -7.01
C GLY A 5 4.36 -13.59 -5.84
N ARG A 6 5.17 -14.46 -5.22
CA ARG A 6 4.70 -15.36 -4.15
C ARG A 6 5.17 -14.95 -2.74
N ALA A 7 5.90 -13.86 -2.61
CA ALA A 7 6.37 -13.37 -1.32
C ALA A 7 5.24 -13.19 -0.28
N PRO A 8 4.05 -12.65 -0.61
CA PRO A 8 2.98 -12.47 0.36
C PRO A 8 2.49 -13.79 0.98
N THR A 9 2.40 -14.87 0.18
CA THR A 9 1.94 -16.17 0.67
C THR A 9 2.96 -16.85 1.56
N VAL A 10 4.25 -16.75 1.21
CA VAL A 10 5.35 -17.29 2.04
C VAL A 10 5.44 -16.52 3.36
N ALA A 11 5.36 -15.19 3.32
CA ALA A 11 5.37 -14.35 4.51
C ALA A 11 4.19 -14.65 5.45
N SER A 12 2.98 -14.82 4.89
CA SER A 12 1.79 -15.19 5.65
C SER A 12 1.94 -16.56 6.32
N GLY A 13 2.45 -17.56 5.59
CA GLY A 13 2.72 -18.88 6.16
C GLY A 13 3.76 -18.85 7.25
N LEU A 14 4.83 -18.06 7.09
CA LEU A 14 5.86 -17.88 8.10
C LEU A 14 5.31 -17.24 9.38
N LYS A 15 4.49 -16.20 9.24
CA LYS A 15 3.85 -15.50 10.38
C LYS A 15 2.90 -16.42 11.15
N LEU A 16 2.10 -17.25 10.44
CA LEU A 16 1.23 -18.25 11.08
C LEU A 16 2.01 -19.36 11.78
N ALA A 17 3.13 -19.79 11.20
CA ALA A 17 3.95 -20.85 11.81
C ALA A 17 4.71 -20.36 13.06
N ASN A 18 5.08 -19.08 13.09
CA ASN A 18 5.74 -18.47 14.25
C ASN A 18 5.29 -17.00 14.40
N PRO A 19 4.25 -16.74 15.21
CA PRO A 19 3.68 -15.41 15.40
C PRO A 19 4.63 -14.39 16.04
N GLU A 20 5.70 -14.84 16.73
CA GLU A 20 6.68 -13.96 17.39
C GLU A 20 7.64 -13.27 16.40
N LEU A 21 7.67 -13.72 15.15
CA LEU A 21 8.57 -13.15 14.16
C LEU A 21 8.12 -11.75 13.71
N SER A 22 9.07 -10.82 13.66
CA SER A 22 8.92 -9.58 12.90
C SER A 22 9.19 -9.88 11.42
N VAL A 23 8.14 -9.92 10.61
CA VAL A 23 8.23 -10.31 9.20
C VAL A 23 8.24 -9.08 8.30
N TRP A 24 9.28 -8.94 7.50
CA TRP A 24 9.45 -7.89 6.52
C TRP A 24 9.48 -8.48 5.11
N MET A 25 8.58 -8.03 4.27
CA MET A 25 8.51 -8.41 2.86
C MET A 25 8.96 -7.25 1.98
N VAL A 26 9.95 -7.50 1.14
CA VAL A 26 10.43 -6.54 0.14
C VAL A 26 10.01 -7.02 -1.24
N THR A 27 9.39 -6.16 -2.02
CA THR A 27 8.92 -6.47 -3.38
C THR A 27 9.08 -5.26 -4.31
N GLY A 28 9.22 -5.51 -5.59
CA GLY A 28 9.16 -4.46 -6.62
C GLY A 28 7.74 -4.28 -7.16
N ASP A 29 7.51 -3.17 -7.83
CA ASP A 29 6.23 -2.86 -8.49
C ASP A 29 5.82 -3.93 -9.51
N GLY A 30 6.76 -4.42 -10.32
CA GLY A 30 6.52 -5.50 -11.26
C GLY A 30 6.19 -6.83 -10.59
N ASP A 31 6.86 -7.16 -9.49
CA ASP A 31 6.61 -8.37 -8.70
C ASP A 31 5.27 -8.30 -7.97
N GLY A 32 5.05 -7.23 -7.21
CA GLY A 32 3.90 -7.08 -6.33
C GLY A 32 2.58 -6.81 -7.05
N PHE A 33 2.59 -6.10 -8.19
CA PHE A 33 1.38 -5.65 -8.88
C PHE A 33 1.10 -6.34 -10.22
N SER A 34 2.00 -7.22 -10.70
CA SER A 34 1.71 -8.11 -11.81
C SER A 34 1.28 -9.48 -11.28
N ILE A 35 2.13 -10.49 -11.40
CA ILE A 35 1.81 -11.86 -10.98
C ILE A 35 1.51 -11.98 -9.47
N GLY A 36 2.04 -11.07 -8.65
CA GLY A 36 1.81 -11.02 -7.19
C GLY A 36 0.53 -10.33 -6.76
N GLY A 37 -0.16 -9.61 -7.65
CA GLY A 37 -1.27 -8.71 -7.30
C GLY A 37 -2.36 -9.38 -6.46
N ASN A 38 -2.83 -10.56 -6.86
CA ASN A 38 -3.83 -11.30 -6.10
C ASN A 38 -3.37 -11.64 -4.67
N HIS A 39 -2.12 -12.06 -4.51
CA HIS A 39 -1.58 -12.41 -3.19
C HIS A 39 -1.39 -11.19 -2.30
N LEU A 40 -0.96 -10.07 -2.87
CA LEU A 40 -0.82 -8.80 -2.15
C LEU A 40 -2.19 -8.29 -1.65
N ILE A 41 -3.21 -8.29 -2.51
CA ILE A 41 -4.59 -7.93 -2.12
C ILE A 41 -5.07 -8.77 -0.94
N HIS A 42 -4.85 -10.09 -1.00
CA HIS A 42 -5.27 -10.99 0.07
C HIS A 42 -4.44 -10.85 1.36
N LEU A 43 -3.16 -10.49 1.27
CA LEU A 43 -2.35 -10.16 2.43
C LEU A 43 -2.92 -8.92 3.16
N LEU A 44 -3.15 -7.84 2.42
CA LEU A 44 -3.68 -6.57 2.93
C LEU A 44 -5.05 -6.75 3.59
N ARG A 45 -6.02 -7.35 2.86
CA ARG A 45 -7.38 -7.52 3.40
C ARG A 45 -7.46 -8.40 4.65
N ARG A 46 -6.56 -9.37 4.79
CA ARG A 46 -6.48 -10.24 5.96
C ARG A 46 -5.81 -9.60 7.16
N ASN A 47 -5.06 -8.55 6.92
CA ASN A 47 -4.35 -7.81 7.97
C ASN A 47 -3.40 -8.69 8.79
N PHE A 48 -2.52 -9.45 8.13
CA PHE A 48 -1.43 -10.12 8.83
C PHE A 48 -0.46 -9.10 9.44
N ASN A 49 0.09 -9.38 10.63
CA ASN A 49 1.14 -8.53 11.19
C ASN A 49 2.46 -8.70 10.42
N ILE A 50 2.53 -8.06 9.25
CA ILE A 50 3.63 -8.14 8.28
C ILE A 50 3.88 -6.76 7.69
N ASN A 51 5.15 -6.37 7.60
CA ASN A 51 5.56 -5.13 6.96
C ASN A 51 5.91 -5.34 5.49
N VAL A 52 5.30 -4.58 4.59
CA VAL A 52 5.51 -4.63 3.15
C VAL A 52 6.22 -3.37 2.69
N MET A 53 7.40 -3.53 2.10
CA MET A 53 8.15 -2.46 1.43
C MET A 53 8.06 -2.68 -0.08
N LEU A 54 7.29 -1.84 -0.76
CA LEU A 54 7.17 -1.83 -2.22
C LEU A 54 8.16 -0.83 -2.81
N PHE A 55 9.20 -1.30 -3.46
CA PHE A 55 10.10 -0.45 -4.25
C PHE A 55 9.51 -0.21 -5.63
N ASN A 56 8.96 0.97 -5.84
CA ASN A 56 8.34 1.37 -7.10
C ASN A 56 9.33 2.19 -7.95
N ASN A 57 9.87 1.56 -8.98
CA ASN A 57 10.75 2.23 -9.94
C ASN A 57 10.17 2.31 -11.36
N ARG A 58 8.90 1.93 -11.52
CA ARG A 58 8.13 1.98 -12.77
C ARG A 58 8.79 1.25 -13.95
N ILE A 59 9.54 0.17 -13.66
CA ILE A 59 10.20 -0.63 -14.69
C ILE A 59 10.55 -2.03 -14.19
N TYR A 60 10.54 -3.04 -15.05
CA TYR A 60 11.18 -4.33 -14.77
C TYR A 60 12.69 -4.22 -14.99
N GLY A 61 13.47 -4.08 -13.91
CA GLY A 61 14.93 -3.97 -14.00
C GLY A 61 15.62 -5.30 -14.27
N LEU A 62 15.22 -6.38 -13.56
CA LEU A 62 15.88 -7.70 -13.66
C LEU A 62 15.84 -8.27 -15.08
N THR A 63 14.74 -8.10 -15.79
CA THR A 63 14.50 -8.60 -17.15
C THR A 63 14.92 -7.60 -18.24
N LYS A 64 15.66 -6.55 -17.86
CA LYS A 64 16.32 -5.57 -18.73
C LYS A 64 15.40 -4.53 -19.36
N GLY A 65 14.42 -4.01 -18.60
CA GLY A 65 13.75 -2.76 -18.91
C GLY A 65 12.43 -2.87 -19.66
N GLN A 66 11.61 -3.90 -19.40
CA GLN A 66 10.21 -3.90 -19.82
C GLN A 66 9.39 -2.95 -18.95
N TYR A 67 8.30 -2.40 -19.51
CA TYR A 67 7.36 -1.64 -18.69
C TYR A 67 6.71 -2.51 -17.60
N SER A 68 6.50 -1.93 -16.44
CA SER A 68 5.89 -2.58 -15.28
C SER A 68 4.42 -2.13 -15.13
N PRO A 69 3.63 -2.74 -14.25
CA PRO A 69 2.25 -2.31 -13.99
C PRO A 69 2.09 -0.86 -13.54
N THR A 70 3.15 -0.22 -13.03
CA THR A 70 3.15 1.18 -12.58
C THR A 70 3.82 2.13 -13.56
N SER A 71 4.34 1.62 -14.69
CA SER A 71 4.88 2.47 -15.76
C SER A 71 3.79 3.35 -16.35
N GLU A 72 4.15 4.56 -16.71
CA GLU A 72 3.26 5.51 -17.37
C GLU A 72 2.76 4.97 -18.71
N GLN A 73 1.52 5.32 -19.05
CA GLN A 73 0.96 4.99 -20.37
C GLN A 73 1.82 5.64 -21.47
N GLY A 74 2.06 4.91 -22.54
CA GLY A 74 2.94 5.35 -23.63
C GLY A 74 4.44 5.10 -23.37
N LYS A 75 4.81 4.42 -22.28
CA LYS A 75 6.21 4.08 -21.99
C LYS A 75 6.83 3.29 -23.12
N VAL A 76 7.82 3.85 -23.79
CA VAL A 76 8.60 3.20 -24.83
C VAL A 76 9.70 2.36 -24.17
N THR A 77 9.73 1.09 -24.47
CA THR A 77 10.78 0.14 -24.07
C THR A 77 11.17 -0.74 -25.25
N TYR A 78 12.22 -1.56 -25.08
CA TYR A 78 12.62 -2.49 -26.13
C TYR A 78 11.49 -3.47 -26.53
N SER A 79 10.69 -3.91 -25.55
CA SER A 79 9.55 -4.81 -25.82
C SER A 79 8.26 -4.09 -26.22
N THR A 80 8.19 -2.78 -26.06
CA THR A 80 7.04 -1.94 -26.43
C THR A 80 7.49 -0.71 -27.23
N PRO A 81 8.00 -0.90 -28.47
CA PRO A 81 8.58 0.20 -29.25
C PRO A 81 7.56 1.27 -29.66
N MET A 82 6.27 0.95 -29.65
CA MET A 82 5.17 1.89 -29.92
C MET A 82 4.58 2.52 -28.65
N GLY A 83 5.16 2.24 -27.49
CA GLY A 83 4.64 2.66 -26.19
C GLY A 83 3.66 1.66 -25.55
N SER A 84 3.60 1.66 -24.22
CA SER A 84 2.67 0.83 -23.46
C SER A 84 1.24 1.35 -23.59
N LEU A 85 0.25 0.46 -23.66
CA LEU A 85 -1.17 0.81 -23.76
C LEU A 85 -1.87 0.82 -22.40
N ASP A 86 -1.30 0.14 -21.41
CA ASP A 86 -1.90 -0.05 -20.10
C ASP A 86 -1.92 1.26 -19.31
N TYR A 87 -3.00 1.45 -18.54
CA TYR A 87 -3.05 2.47 -17.52
C TYR A 87 -2.26 2.01 -16.27
N PRO A 88 -1.42 2.90 -15.69
CA PRO A 88 -0.62 2.51 -14.53
C PRO A 88 -1.47 2.22 -13.30
N PHE A 89 -1.12 1.17 -12.56
CA PHE A 89 -1.62 0.99 -11.21
C PHE A 89 -1.13 2.11 -10.29
N LYS A 90 -2.00 2.49 -9.37
CA LYS A 90 -1.68 3.39 -8.25
C LYS A 90 -1.54 2.53 -6.99
N PRO A 91 -0.32 2.21 -6.54
CA PRO A 91 -0.10 1.24 -5.46
C PRO A 91 -0.80 1.56 -4.16
N THR A 92 -0.71 2.81 -3.69
CA THR A 92 -1.38 3.25 -2.46
C THR A 92 -2.91 3.17 -2.59
N GLN A 93 -3.49 3.52 -3.75
CA GLN A 93 -4.92 3.43 -3.99
C GLN A 93 -5.42 1.99 -3.97
N LEU A 94 -4.65 1.07 -4.58
CA LEU A 94 -4.97 -0.35 -4.53
C LEU A 94 -4.84 -0.90 -3.10
N ALA A 95 -3.83 -0.48 -2.34
CA ALA A 95 -3.65 -0.89 -0.95
C ALA A 95 -4.81 -0.43 -0.06
N LEU A 96 -5.31 0.80 -0.24
CA LEU A 96 -6.50 1.32 0.44
C LEU A 96 -7.76 0.54 0.01
N GLY A 97 -7.94 0.31 -1.30
CA GLY A 97 -9.05 -0.49 -1.84
C GLY A 97 -9.04 -1.95 -1.35
N ALA A 98 -7.87 -2.50 -1.08
CA ALA A 98 -7.70 -3.82 -0.45
C ALA A 98 -7.83 -3.78 1.09
N GLN A 99 -8.25 -2.65 1.66
CA GLN A 99 -8.43 -2.45 3.09
C GLN A 99 -7.13 -2.60 3.90
N GLY A 100 -6.00 -2.10 3.38
CA GLY A 100 -4.76 -2.00 4.15
C GLY A 100 -4.95 -1.17 5.41
N SER A 101 -4.50 -1.66 6.56
CA SER A 101 -4.66 -0.98 7.86
C SER A 101 -3.61 0.10 8.12
N PHE A 102 -2.48 0.04 7.41
CA PHE A 102 -1.46 1.07 7.39
C PHE A 102 -0.95 1.23 5.95
N VAL A 103 -1.12 2.44 5.39
CA VAL A 103 -0.68 2.75 4.03
C VAL A 103 0.13 4.03 4.05
N ALA A 104 1.39 3.95 3.63
CA ALA A 104 2.31 5.08 3.61
C ALA A 104 3.06 5.17 2.27
N LYS A 105 3.57 6.36 1.98
CA LYS A 105 4.38 6.65 0.80
C LYS A 105 5.62 7.47 1.16
N THR A 106 6.73 7.14 0.51
CA THR A 106 8.00 7.87 0.69
C THR A 106 8.89 7.77 -0.57
N ILE A 107 10.04 8.42 -0.53
CA ILE A 107 11.04 8.42 -1.61
C ILE A 107 12.39 7.95 -1.03
N ASP A 108 13.14 7.16 -1.78
CA ASP A 108 14.44 6.60 -1.36
C ASP A 108 15.49 7.68 -1.02
N LYS A 109 15.46 8.82 -1.69
CA LYS A 109 16.36 9.96 -1.43
C LYS A 109 16.05 10.74 -0.15
N GLU A 110 14.85 10.60 0.40
CA GLU A 110 14.43 11.26 1.65
C GLU A 110 14.68 10.35 2.87
N LEU A 111 15.97 10.04 3.14
CA LEU A 111 16.38 9.02 4.11
C LEU A 111 15.76 9.17 5.50
N LYS A 112 15.65 10.39 6.03
CA LYS A 112 15.05 10.62 7.36
C LYS A 112 13.56 10.31 7.36
N HIS A 113 12.86 10.69 6.29
CA HIS A 113 11.45 10.41 6.11
C HIS A 113 11.21 8.92 5.92
N LEU A 114 12.01 8.25 5.09
CA LEU A 114 11.96 6.79 4.90
C LEU A 114 12.16 6.04 6.24
N GLN A 115 13.16 6.44 7.03
CA GLN A 115 13.39 5.85 8.36
C GLN A 115 12.20 6.03 9.30
N SER A 116 11.54 7.20 9.27
CA SER A 116 10.35 7.46 10.06
C SER A 116 9.19 6.55 9.63
N MET A 117 8.96 6.39 8.33
CA MET A 117 7.92 5.49 7.80
C MET A 117 8.17 4.03 8.18
N ILE A 118 9.42 3.57 8.09
CA ILE A 118 9.81 2.21 8.50
C ILE A 118 9.54 1.99 10.00
N ARG A 119 9.88 2.95 10.86
CA ARG A 119 9.60 2.84 12.30
C ARG A 119 8.12 2.79 12.58
N ARG A 120 7.34 3.69 11.98
CA ARG A 120 5.88 3.70 12.14
C ARG A 120 5.22 2.40 11.64
N ALA A 121 5.72 1.85 10.53
CA ALA A 121 5.27 0.56 10.04
C ALA A 121 5.60 -0.59 11.00
N HIS A 122 6.78 -0.55 11.64
CA HIS A 122 7.17 -1.54 12.65
C HIS A 122 6.27 -1.52 13.88
N ASP A 123 5.90 -0.32 14.31
CA ASP A 123 5.10 -0.11 15.52
C ASP A 123 3.61 -0.42 15.31
N HIS A 124 3.15 -0.49 14.06
CA HIS A 124 1.78 -0.82 13.71
C HIS A 124 1.50 -2.32 13.86
N ASN A 125 0.41 -2.67 14.56
CA ASN A 125 -0.04 -4.06 14.68
C ASN A 125 -1.02 -4.41 13.55
N GLY A 126 -0.51 -4.92 12.44
CA GLY A 126 -1.26 -5.24 11.25
C GLY A 126 -0.40 -5.25 10.00
N THR A 127 -1.02 -5.28 8.82
CA THR A 127 -0.26 -5.20 7.57
C THR A 127 0.09 -3.74 7.27
N SER A 128 1.38 -3.43 7.37
CA SER A 128 1.91 -2.13 6.96
C SER A 128 2.36 -2.19 5.50
N PHE A 129 1.87 -1.26 4.69
CA PHE A 129 2.25 -1.12 3.29
C PHE A 129 2.94 0.23 3.09
N ILE A 130 4.21 0.21 2.66
CA ILE A 130 4.98 1.40 2.33
C ILE A 130 5.35 1.37 0.85
N GLU A 131 4.84 2.30 0.07
CA GLU A 131 5.32 2.56 -1.28
C GLU A 131 6.55 3.47 -1.22
N ILE A 132 7.66 2.99 -1.78
CA ILE A 132 8.94 3.70 -1.82
C ILE A 132 9.28 4.00 -3.28
N TYR A 133 9.19 5.26 -3.69
CA TYR A 133 9.67 5.67 -4.99
C TYR A 133 11.18 5.54 -5.07
N GLN A 134 11.66 4.82 -6.06
CA GLN A 134 13.06 4.53 -6.26
C GLN A 134 13.48 4.79 -7.70
N ASN A 135 14.59 5.50 -7.88
CA ASN A 135 15.16 5.68 -9.21
C ASN A 135 15.88 4.41 -9.70
N CYS A 136 15.62 4.01 -10.93
CA CYS A 136 16.37 2.95 -11.60
C CYS A 136 17.41 3.57 -12.56
N ASN A 137 18.65 3.71 -12.13
CA ASN A 137 19.72 4.37 -12.87
C ASN A 137 20.05 3.76 -14.24
N ILE A 138 19.59 2.51 -14.49
CA ILE A 138 19.95 1.75 -15.69
C ILE A 138 18.82 1.78 -16.72
N PHE A 139 17.59 1.54 -16.29
CA PHE A 139 16.47 1.32 -17.22
C PHE A 139 15.38 2.40 -17.16
N ASN A 140 15.36 3.25 -16.12
CA ASN A 140 14.36 4.29 -15.95
C ASN A 140 14.91 5.47 -15.14
N ASP A 141 16.11 5.93 -15.55
CA ASP A 141 16.76 7.05 -14.86
C ASP A 141 15.94 8.33 -14.98
N GLY A 142 15.84 9.07 -13.88
CA GLY A 142 15.08 10.32 -13.81
C GLY A 142 13.57 10.17 -13.68
N ALA A 143 13.01 8.97 -13.53
CA ALA A 143 11.56 8.74 -13.44
C ALA A 143 10.86 9.58 -12.36
N PHE A 144 11.56 9.96 -11.30
CA PHE A 144 11.08 10.80 -10.21
C PHE A 144 11.86 12.09 -10.06
N GLY A 145 12.48 12.60 -11.15
CA GLY A 145 13.34 13.79 -11.14
C GLY A 145 12.64 15.00 -10.53
N THR A 146 11.44 15.32 -10.97
CA THR A 146 10.65 16.46 -10.47
C THR A 146 10.34 16.40 -8.97
N LEU A 147 10.28 15.20 -8.39
CA LEU A 147 10.04 14.98 -6.97
C LEU A 147 11.32 14.96 -6.13
N THR A 148 12.50 14.86 -6.78
CA THR A 148 13.78 14.71 -6.09
C THR A 148 14.76 15.86 -6.32
N ASP A 149 14.55 16.66 -7.35
CA ASP A 149 15.37 17.81 -7.67
C ASP A 149 15.13 18.97 -6.69
N ARG A 150 16.20 19.62 -6.25
CA ARG A 150 16.14 20.66 -5.22
C ARG A 150 15.25 21.85 -5.59
N ASP A 151 15.20 22.18 -6.87
CA ASP A 151 14.48 23.36 -7.35
C ASP A 151 12.99 23.14 -7.51
N THR A 152 12.55 21.88 -7.63
CA THR A 152 11.15 21.53 -7.91
C THR A 152 10.46 20.81 -6.77
N LYS A 153 11.18 20.03 -5.96
CA LYS A 153 10.59 19.13 -4.96
C LYS A 153 9.71 19.84 -3.94
N ALA A 154 10.05 21.04 -3.52
CA ALA A 154 9.29 21.78 -2.52
C ALA A 154 7.87 22.14 -3.01
N ASP A 155 7.71 22.39 -4.31
CA ASP A 155 6.44 22.70 -4.94
C ASP A 155 5.65 21.47 -5.39
N LYS A 156 6.29 20.30 -5.38
CA LYS A 156 5.71 19.03 -5.86
C LYS A 156 5.49 18.00 -4.77
N LEU A 157 6.02 18.21 -3.56
CA LEU A 157 5.85 17.28 -2.44
C LEU A 157 4.97 17.89 -1.34
N LEU A 158 4.03 17.10 -0.85
CA LEU A 158 3.24 17.39 0.34
C LEU A 158 3.58 16.36 1.41
N TYR A 159 4.27 16.80 2.48
CA TYR A 159 4.53 15.94 3.63
C TYR A 159 3.31 15.92 4.55
N LEU A 160 2.78 14.71 4.78
CA LEU A 160 1.62 14.48 5.62
C LEU A 160 2.06 14.26 7.06
N GLU A 161 1.53 15.07 7.98
CA GLU A 161 1.68 14.91 9.41
C GLU A 161 0.30 14.91 10.04
N ASN A 162 0.01 13.91 10.87
CA ASN A 162 -1.31 13.74 11.47
C ASN A 162 -1.67 14.94 12.38
N GLY A 163 -2.83 15.53 12.17
CA GLY A 163 -3.30 16.71 12.91
C GLY A 163 -2.74 18.05 12.41
N GLU A 164 -1.90 18.05 11.35
CA GLU A 164 -1.33 19.27 10.81
C GLU A 164 -1.99 19.69 9.49
N PRO A 165 -2.05 21.00 9.17
CA PRO A 165 -2.59 21.49 7.92
C PRO A 165 -1.70 21.07 6.72
N MET A 166 -2.32 20.65 5.63
CA MET A 166 -1.65 20.19 4.41
C MET A 166 -1.09 21.36 3.61
N ILE A 167 0.10 21.83 4.02
CA ILE A 167 0.81 22.99 3.45
C ILE A 167 2.07 22.52 2.74
N PHE A 168 2.35 23.07 1.58
CA PHE A 168 3.53 22.78 0.76
C PHE A 168 4.02 24.03 0.00
N GLY A 169 5.03 23.85 -0.86
CA GLY A 169 5.65 24.93 -1.60
C GLY A 169 6.93 25.43 -0.93
N ASN A 170 7.81 26.02 -1.72
CA ASN A 170 9.12 26.49 -1.26
C ASN A 170 9.02 27.48 -0.10
N GLU A 171 8.00 28.35 -0.13
CA GLU A 171 7.72 29.35 0.91
C GLU A 171 6.60 28.91 1.88
N LYS A 172 6.19 27.64 1.82
CA LYS A 172 5.02 27.12 2.56
C LYS A 172 3.76 27.98 2.35
N ASN A 173 3.59 28.44 1.14
CA ASN A 173 2.54 29.37 0.73
C ASN A 173 1.40 28.72 -0.06
N LYS A 174 1.43 27.40 -0.22
CA LYS A 174 0.39 26.62 -0.89
C LYS A 174 -0.26 25.65 0.10
N GLY A 175 -1.55 25.41 -0.06
CA GLY A 175 -2.29 24.47 0.78
C GLY A 175 -3.42 23.82 0.03
N ILE A 176 -3.98 22.76 0.62
CA ILE A 176 -5.12 22.02 0.09
C ILE A 176 -6.38 22.46 0.85
N ILE A 177 -7.44 22.79 0.11
CA ILE A 177 -8.79 23.03 0.65
C ILE A 177 -9.78 22.10 -0.02
N LEU A 178 -10.99 22.01 0.52
CA LEU A 178 -12.14 21.44 -0.19
C LEU A 178 -13.03 22.56 -0.73
N ASP A 179 -13.29 22.54 -2.02
CA ASP A 179 -14.31 23.37 -2.70
C ASP A 179 -15.53 22.47 -2.95
N GLY A 180 -16.47 22.48 -2.02
CA GLY A 180 -17.48 21.43 -1.91
C GLY A 180 -16.87 20.08 -1.57
N SER A 181 -16.97 19.10 -2.47
CA SER A 181 -16.35 17.76 -2.32
C SER A 181 -15.03 17.59 -3.08
N LYS A 182 -14.54 18.64 -3.74
CA LYS A 182 -13.35 18.55 -4.60
C LYS A 182 -12.13 19.18 -3.93
N PRO A 183 -11.00 18.48 -3.90
CA PRO A 183 -9.76 19.08 -3.44
C PRO A 183 -9.30 20.18 -4.42
N LYS A 184 -8.67 21.20 -3.88
CA LYS A 184 -8.13 22.32 -4.64
C LYS A 184 -6.88 22.86 -3.99
N VAL A 185 -5.86 23.14 -4.80
CA VAL A 185 -4.64 23.86 -4.38
C VAL A 185 -4.93 25.35 -4.34
N VAL A 186 -4.56 26.00 -3.26
CA VAL A 186 -4.73 27.46 -3.07
C VAL A 186 -3.44 28.11 -2.58
N GLU A 187 -3.31 29.43 -2.82
CA GLU A 187 -2.26 30.24 -2.24
C GLU A 187 -2.72 30.82 -0.89
N ILE A 188 -1.89 30.61 0.14
CA ILE A 188 -2.09 31.15 1.48
C ILE A 188 -1.62 32.62 1.53
N GLY A 189 -2.32 33.44 2.29
CA GLY A 189 -1.93 34.86 2.50
C GLY A 189 -2.63 35.87 1.57
N LYS A 190 -3.42 35.38 0.59
CA LYS A 190 -4.30 36.24 -0.25
C LYS A 190 -5.73 36.14 0.20
N LYS A 191 -6.46 35.18 -0.36
CA LYS A 191 -7.88 34.91 -0.07
C LYS A 191 -8.05 33.90 1.08
N TYR A 192 -7.07 33.04 1.28
CA TYR A 192 -7.10 31.91 2.21
C TYR A 192 -6.05 32.09 3.30
N SER A 193 -6.43 31.75 4.54
CA SER A 193 -5.56 31.68 5.72
C SER A 193 -5.12 30.25 5.99
N ILE A 194 -4.25 30.01 6.94
CA ILE A 194 -3.85 28.66 7.38
C ILE A 194 -5.05 27.90 7.95
N ASP A 195 -5.97 28.59 8.61
CA ASP A 195 -7.17 28.00 9.22
C ASP A 195 -8.16 27.44 8.18
N ASP A 196 -8.05 27.88 6.92
CA ASP A 196 -8.86 27.36 5.79
C ASP A 196 -8.29 26.08 5.21
N ILE A 197 -7.04 25.72 5.55
CA ILE A 197 -6.34 24.57 4.95
C ILE A 197 -6.81 23.27 5.62
N LEU A 198 -7.08 22.28 4.79
CA LEU A 198 -7.49 20.96 5.23
C LEU A 198 -6.41 20.33 6.11
N VAL A 199 -6.80 19.90 7.30
CA VAL A 199 -5.94 19.21 8.24
C VAL A 199 -5.90 17.72 7.90
N HIS A 200 -4.70 17.14 7.92
CA HIS A 200 -4.54 15.72 7.68
C HIS A 200 -4.98 14.89 8.89
N ASP A 201 -5.86 13.94 8.66
CA ASP A 201 -6.28 12.91 9.61
C ASP A 201 -5.97 11.54 9.00
N GLU A 202 -4.94 10.87 9.52
CA GLU A 202 -4.53 9.56 9.02
C GLU A 202 -5.52 8.43 9.33
N THR A 203 -6.55 8.67 10.14
CA THR A 203 -7.62 7.71 10.43
C THR A 203 -8.80 7.85 9.49
N ASP A 204 -8.87 8.95 8.72
CA ASP A 204 -9.94 9.17 7.74
C ASP A 204 -9.65 8.46 6.41
N SER A 205 -10.38 7.37 6.18
CA SER A 205 -10.25 6.59 4.95
C SER A 205 -10.71 7.34 3.69
N LEU A 206 -11.64 8.28 3.80
CA LEU A 206 -12.10 9.09 2.64
C LEU A 206 -11.01 10.08 2.25
N LEU A 207 -10.42 10.76 3.23
CA LEU A 207 -9.28 11.64 3.01
C LEU A 207 -8.11 10.89 2.40
N ALA A 208 -7.78 9.70 2.92
CA ALA A 208 -6.70 8.86 2.40
C ALA A 208 -6.92 8.47 0.92
N ASN A 209 -8.14 8.08 0.56
CA ASN A 209 -8.49 7.76 -0.84
C ASN A 209 -8.37 9.00 -1.75
N MET A 210 -8.83 10.16 -1.30
CA MET A 210 -8.67 11.41 -2.03
C MET A 210 -7.19 11.75 -2.24
N LEU A 211 -6.36 11.67 -1.20
CA LEU A 211 -4.91 11.93 -1.28
C LEU A 211 -4.20 10.94 -2.21
N SER A 212 -4.59 9.67 -2.19
CA SER A 212 -4.00 8.65 -3.07
C SER A 212 -4.25 8.91 -4.56
N ASP A 213 -5.28 9.70 -4.88
CA ASP A 213 -5.60 10.08 -6.26
C ASP A 213 -4.75 11.25 -6.78
N PHE A 214 -4.15 12.06 -5.91
CA PHE A 214 -3.32 13.22 -6.31
C PHE A 214 -2.18 12.85 -7.26
N THR A 215 -1.60 11.68 -7.11
CA THR A 215 -0.55 11.14 -8.00
C THR A 215 -0.94 11.13 -9.49
N ALA A 216 -2.24 11.13 -9.81
CA ALA A 216 -2.73 11.12 -11.18
C ALA A 216 -2.91 12.51 -11.80
N HIS A 217 -2.72 13.55 -11.03
CA HIS A 217 -3.07 14.92 -11.43
C HIS A 217 -1.88 15.86 -11.23
N ASP A 218 -1.38 16.42 -12.33
CA ASP A 218 -0.19 17.31 -12.33
C ASP A 218 -0.39 18.59 -11.51
N ASP A 219 -1.64 18.99 -11.27
CA ASP A 219 -2.00 20.19 -10.50
C ASP A 219 -1.86 19.99 -8.99
N PHE A 220 -1.74 18.74 -8.52
CA PHE A 220 -1.59 18.43 -7.12
C PHE A 220 -0.15 18.02 -6.76
N PRO A 221 0.27 18.26 -5.50
CA PRO A 221 1.52 17.72 -5.01
C PRO A 221 1.42 16.21 -4.77
N GLU A 222 2.56 15.52 -4.83
CA GLU A 222 2.67 14.12 -4.43
C GLU A 222 2.65 14.00 -2.91
N PRO A 223 1.66 13.32 -2.30
CA PRO A 223 1.58 13.15 -0.86
C PRO A 223 2.59 12.12 -0.36
N LEU A 224 3.42 12.50 0.60
CA LEU A 224 4.37 11.64 1.30
C LEU A 224 4.07 11.61 2.79
N GLY A 225 4.06 10.44 3.38
CA GLY A 225 3.73 10.22 4.79
C GLY A 225 2.79 9.03 4.95
N VAL A 226 2.17 8.95 6.11
CA VAL A 226 1.10 7.97 6.36
C VAL A 226 -0.20 8.54 5.82
N LEU A 227 -0.73 7.92 4.77
CA LEU A 227 -2.02 8.30 4.19
C LEU A 227 -3.17 7.77 5.05
N TYR A 228 -3.01 6.54 5.57
CA TYR A 228 -4.03 5.87 6.37
C TYR A 228 -3.41 5.00 7.45
N CYS A 229 -3.97 5.06 8.65
CA CYS A 229 -3.63 4.18 9.77
C CYS A 229 -4.87 3.87 10.59
N SER A 230 -5.19 2.59 10.76
CA SER A 230 -6.30 2.15 11.60
C SER A 230 -5.95 0.88 12.36
N GLU A 231 -6.44 0.77 13.57
CA GLU A 231 -6.29 -0.44 14.38
C GLU A 231 -7.44 -1.42 14.07
N ARG A 232 -7.08 -2.65 13.82
CA ARG A 232 -8.02 -3.77 13.72
C ARG A 232 -7.32 -5.08 14.05
N PRO A 233 -8.05 -6.12 14.50
CA PRO A 233 -7.46 -7.42 14.82
C PRO A 233 -6.67 -7.99 13.62
N THR A 234 -5.53 -8.61 13.89
CA THR A 234 -4.75 -9.29 12.88
C THR A 234 -5.31 -10.68 12.57
N TYR A 235 -5.06 -11.18 11.36
CA TYR A 235 -5.50 -12.51 10.98
C TYR A 235 -4.79 -13.61 11.80
N ASP A 236 -3.52 -13.41 12.11
CA ASP A 236 -2.72 -14.31 12.92
C ASP A 236 -3.27 -14.41 14.36
N ASP A 237 -3.64 -13.28 14.99
CA ASP A 237 -4.27 -13.29 16.32
C ASP A 237 -5.65 -13.97 16.31
N LEU A 238 -6.48 -13.66 15.32
CA LEU A 238 -7.80 -14.26 15.15
C LEU A 238 -7.70 -15.77 14.92
N MET A 239 -6.73 -16.21 14.12
CA MET A 239 -6.48 -17.64 13.87
C MET A 239 -6.00 -18.35 15.15
N ALA A 240 -5.09 -17.72 15.91
CA ALA A 240 -4.60 -18.27 17.18
C ALA A 240 -5.74 -18.42 18.20
N ALA A 241 -6.61 -17.43 18.31
CA ALA A 241 -7.79 -17.47 19.18
C ALA A 241 -8.76 -18.60 18.75
N GLN A 242 -9.07 -18.70 17.46
CA GLN A 242 -9.95 -19.75 16.93
C GLN A 242 -9.39 -21.15 17.17
N MET A 243 -8.09 -21.35 16.98
CA MET A 243 -7.41 -22.61 17.27
C MET A 243 -7.39 -22.92 18.77
N GLY A 244 -7.26 -21.92 19.63
CA GLY A 244 -7.34 -22.04 21.08
C GLY A 244 -8.72 -22.50 21.55
N ASP A 245 -9.78 -21.96 20.97
CA ASP A 245 -11.15 -22.30 21.28
C ASP A 245 -11.54 -23.69 20.75
N SER A 246 -11.06 -24.08 19.57
CA SER A 246 -11.31 -25.42 19.02
C SER A 246 -10.69 -26.51 19.87
N LYS A 247 -9.55 -26.28 20.53
CA LYS A 247 -8.93 -27.23 21.47
C LYS A 247 -9.75 -27.46 22.76
N LYS A 248 -10.67 -26.55 23.08
CA LYS A 248 -11.57 -26.67 24.25
C LYS A 248 -12.84 -27.49 23.92
N GLN A 249 -13.12 -27.74 22.65
CA GLN A 249 -14.25 -28.56 22.25
C GLN A 249 -13.93 -30.04 22.42
N PRO A 250 -14.92 -30.91 22.76
CA PRO A 250 -14.69 -32.33 22.87
C PRO A 250 -14.15 -32.86 21.53
N THR A 251 -13.07 -33.62 21.63
CA THR A 251 -12.41 -34.23 20.46
C THR A 251 -13.35 -35.26 19.85
N GLN A 252 -13.85 -34.98 18.65
CA GLN A 252 -14.52 -36.00 17.85
C GLN A 252 -13.47 -37.01 17.38
N THR A 253 -13.82 -38.28 17.41
CA THR A 253 -12.97 -39.32 16.82
C THR A 253 -13.00 -39.20 15.29
N LEU A 254 -12.00 -39.77 14.62
CA LEU A 254 -12.00 -39.85 13.16
C LEU A 254 -13.27 -40.54 12.62
N ASP A 255 -13.75 -41.56 13.32
CA ASP A 255 -14.99 -42.29 12.98
C ASP A 255 -16.21 -41.37 13.10
N ASP A 256 -16.30 -40.55 14.15
CA ASP A 256 -17.38 -39.56 14.29
C ASP A 256 -17.36 -38.55 13.14
N MET A 257 -16.18 -38.07 12.72
CA MET A 257 -16.05 -37.14 11.62
C MET A 257 -16.44 -37.76 10.27
N LEU A 258 -16.00 -38.99 10.00
CA LEU A 258 -16.34 -39.72 8.78
C LEU A 258 -17.83 -40.01 8.70
N ASN A 259 -18.44 -40.42 9.81
CA ASN A 259 -19.87 -40.70 9.88
C ASN A 259 -20.73 -39.44 9.80
N ALA A 260 -20.27 -38.31 10.36
CA ALA A 260 -20.96 -37.01 10.23
C ALA A 260 -21.04 -36.53 8.78
N VAL A 261 -19.97 -36.71 8.00
CA VAL A 261 -19.95 -36.36 6.56
C VAL A 261 -20.90 -37.23 5.77
N SER A 262 -20.93 -38.54 6.04
CA SER A 262 -21.88 -39.50 5.42
C SER A 262 -23.33 -39.16 5.72
N TYR A 263 -23.64 -38.73 6.95
CA TYR A 263 -24.99 -38.36 7.38
C TYR A 263 -25.45 -37.03 6.68
N THR A 264 -24.59 -36.12 6.48
CA THR A 264 -24.90 -34.85 5.75
C THR A 264 -25.21 -35.11 4.27
N HIS A 265 -24.51 -36.03 3.63
CA HIS A 265 -24.77 -36.42 2.24
C HIS A 265 -26.08 -37.22 2.08
N LEU A 266 -26.42 -38.11 3.01
CA LEU A 266 -27.67 -38.88 2.98
C LEU A 266 -28.89 -37.95 3.13
N ARG A 267 -28.86 -36.94 4.02
CA ARG A 267 -29.96 -35.96 4.16
C ARG A 267 -30.15 -35.04 2.95
N ALA A 268 -29.09 -34.72 2.23
CA ALA A 268 -29.21 -33.89 1.03
C ALA A 268 -29.93 -34.61 -0.12
N HIS A 269 -29.96 -35.94 -0.13
CA HIS A 269 -30.69 -36.72 -1.12
C HIS A 269 -32.17 -37.01 -0.74
N GLU A 270 -32.55 -36.83 0.53
CA GLU A 270 -33.92 -37.04 1.01
C GLU A 270 -34.81 -35.80 0.91
N THR A 271 -34.28 -34.65 0.46
CA THR A 271 -35.02 -33.39 0.34
C THR A 271 -35.33 -33.00 -1.10
N VAL A 272 -35.56 -33.97 -2.01
CA VAL A 272 -36.07 -33.74 -3.37
C VAL A 272 -37.49 -34.28 -3.48
#